data_3561ae6105aa74ecdc89005e9aae7de7
#
_entry.id   3561ae6105aa74ecdc89005e9aae7de7
#
_cell.length_a   1.000
_cell.length_b   1.000
_cell.length_c   1.000
_cell.angle_alpha   90.00
_cell.angle_beta   90.00
_cell.angle_gamma   90.00
#
_symmetry.space_group_name_H-M   'P 1'
#
loop_
_entity.id
_entity.type
_entity.pdbx_description
1 polymer ?
#
loop_
_entity_poly.entity_id
_entity_poly.type
_entity_poly.pdbx_seq_one_letter_code
_entity_poly.pdbx_strand_id
1 'polypeptide(L)'
;MYNKRLNKADFLQNPFDVATNVLLGAYLCSNIDGKFCVGKITELEVYIGAEDKACHAYQNRKTKRNAPMFEAGGCAYVFFVYGMYNQFNIVVSPQGVADAILIRSLEPVEGIEFMQERRKCEKIANLTTGPGKLCQALGINRENNYEDLCSSDKLWLCQRDKCYEYEALKRVGIEYAEEYKDVLWRFVIKNNKFISKK
;
A
#
# COMPACT_ATOMS: atom_id res chain seq x y z
N MET A 1 18.01 -9.47 4.43
CA MET A 1 17.76 -8.27 3.63
C MET A 1 16.57 -7.46 4.22
N TYR A 2 15.50 -8.09 4.72
CA TYR A 2 14.31 -7.46 5.35
C TYR A 2 14.19 -7.81 6.83
N ASN A 3 15.27 -7.57 7.59
CA ASN A 3 15.35 -7.98 9.00
C ASN A 3 14.96 -6.88 10.00
N LYS A 4 14.80 -5.64 9.53
CA LYS A 4 14.44 -4.52 10.41
C LYS A 4 13.02 -4.05 10.10
N ARG A 5 12.09 -4.40 10.98
CA ARG A 5 10.69 -3.97 10.87
C ARG A 5 10.59 -2.44 11.06
N LEU A 6 9.61 -1.85 10.39
CA LEU A 6 9.17 -0.49 10.66
C LEU A 6 8.43 -0.45 12.01
N ASN A 7 8.54 0.67 12.70
CA ASN A 7 7.89 0.92 13.99
C ASN A 7 6.86 2.06 13.87
N LYS A 8 6.08 2.29 14.92
CA LYS A 8 5.02 3.33 14.93
C LYS A 8 5.52 4.71 14.52
N ALA A 9 6.69 5.12 14.96
CA ALA A 9 7.23 6.45 14.66
C ALA A 9 7.51 6.66 13.17
N ASP A 10 7.81 5.58 12.44
CA ASP A 10 8.05 5.63 10.99
C ASP A 10 6.78 6.04 10.22
N PHE A 11 5.57 5.85 10.77
CA PHE A 11 4.28 6.16 10.15
C PHE A 11 3.65 7.47 10.63
N LEU A 12 4.21 8.14 11.64
CA LEU A 12 3.64 9.34 12.26
C LEU A 12 4.29 10.65 11.78
N GLN A 13 4.91 10.63 10.62
CA GLN A 13 5.51 11.79 9.97
C GLN A 13 4.55 12.39 8.93
N ASN A 14 4.99 13.42 8.20
CA ASN A 14 4.24 13.94 7.06
C ASN A 14 3.94 12.79 6.06
N PRO A 15 2.70 12.61 5.59
CA PRO A 15 2.32 11.49 4.71
C PRO A 15 3.18 11.36 3.44
N PHE A 16 3.63 12.48 2.86
CA PHE A 16 4.49 12.47 1.68
C PHE A 16 5.92 12.02 2.01
N ASP A 17 6.43 12.39 3.20
CA ASP A 17 7.73 11.90 3.68
C ASP A 17 7.66 10.41 3.99
N VAL A 18 6.57 9.94 4.63
CA VAL A 18 6.34 8.49 4.82
C VAL A 18 6.31 7.77 3.49
N ALA A 19 5.59 8.31 2.50
CA ALA A 19 5.48 7.72 1.17
C ALA A 19 6.86 7.57 0.50
N THR A 20 7.64 8.65 0.43
CA THR A 20 8.86 8.71 -0.40
C THR A 20 10.12 8.30 0.36
N ASN A 21 10.19 8.56 1.68
CA ASN A 21 11.39 8.32 2.48
C ASN A 21 11.33 7.03 3.31
N VAL A 22 10.12 6.49 3.56
CA VAL A 22 9.95 5.27 4.37
C VAL A 22 9.43 4.11 3.52
N LEU A 23 8.30 4.28 2.82
CA LEU A 23 7.59 3.19 2.18
C LEU A 23 8.08 2.86 0.77
N LEU A 24 8.45 3.85 -0.05
CA LEU A 24 8.93 3.56 -1.40
C LEU A 24 10.29 2.84 -1.35
N GLY A 25 10.33 1.60 -1.84
CA GLY A 25 11.47 0.69 -1.72
C GLY A 25 11.46 -0.19 -0.46
N ALA A 26 10.56 0.04 0.51
CA ALA A 26 10.38 -0.84 1.67
C ALA A 26 9.85 -2.22 1.25
N TYR A 27 10.01 -3.20 2.12
CA TYR A 27 9.55 -4.57 1.87
C TYR A 27 8.23 -4.82 2.61
N LEU A 28 7.20 -5.18 1.85
CA LEU A 28 5.95 -5.69 2.39
C LEU A 28 6.06 -7.22 2.51
N CYS A 29 5.96 -7.71 3.73
CA CYS A 29 6.04 -9.12 4.07
C CYS A 29 4.66 -9.64 4.45
N SER A 30 4.30 -10.82 3.98
CA SER A 30 3.08 -11.53 4.39
C SER A 30 3.40 -12.98 4.71
N ASN A 31 2.79 -13.50 5.78
CA ASN A 31 2.80 -14.92 6.13
C ASN A 31 1.34 -15.36 6.38
N ILE A 32 0.62 -15.55 5.29
CA ILE A 32 -0.81 -15.86 5.28
C ILE A 32 -0.97 -17.31 4.78
N ASP A 33 -1.71 -18.13 5.53
CA ASP A 33 -1.90 -19.56 5.27
C ASP A 33 -0.58 -20.35 5.22
N GLY A 34 0.43 -19.94 6.03
CA GLY A 34 1.75 -20.57 6.04
C GLY A 34 2.58 -20.31 4.78
N LYS A 35 2.15 -19.41 3.90
CA LYS A 35 2.83 -19.05 2.66
C LYS A 35 3.52 -17.70 2.83
N PHE A 36 4.82 -17.73 3.12
CA PHE A 36 5.62 -16.52 3.29
C PHE A 36 5.94 -15.89 1.93
N CYS A 37 5.60 -14.60 1.78
CA CYS A 37 5.87 -13.83 0.56
C CYS A 37 6.43 -12.46 0.92
N VAL A 38 7.34 -11.95 0.10
CA VAL A 38 7.92 -10.62 0.22
C VAL A 38 7.89 -9.90 -1.12
N GLY A 39 7.44 -8.64 -1.11
CA GLY A 39 7.51 -7.75 -2.26
C GLY A 39 8.08 -6.39 -1.87
N LYS A 40 8.97 -5.84 -2.72
CA LYS A 40 9.49 -4.48 -2.56
C LYS A 40 8.51 -3.48 -3.16
N ILE A 41 8.11 -2.47 -2.39
CA ILE A 41 7.15 -1.44 -2.82
C ILE A 41 7.78 -0.58 -3.92
N THR A 42 7.16 -0.58 -5.10
CA THR A 42 7.64 0.12 -6.29
C THR A 42 6.72 1.25 -6.73
N GLU A 43 5.47 1.24 -6.28
CA GLU A 43 4.46 2.23 -6.62
C GLU A 43 3.46 2.38 -5.49
N LEU A 44 3.10 3.63 -5.18
CA LEU A 44 2.12 3.97 -4.15
C LEU A 44 1.40 5.28 -4.46
N GLU A 45 0.26 5.53 -3.80
CA GLU A 45 -0.51 6.77 -3.88
C GLU A 45 -0.84 7.28 -2.49
N VAL A 46 -0.72 8.63 -2.30
CA VAL A 46 -1.07 9.30 -1.03
C VAL A 46 -2.50 9.83 -1.11
N TYR A 47 -3.24 9.68 0.00
CA TYR A 47 -4.60 10.16 0.19
C TYR A 47 -4.71 10.89 1.52
N ILE A 48 -5.12 12.16 1.49
CA ILE A 48 -5.24 13.05 2.65
C ILE A 48 -6.71 13.17 3.05
N GLY A 49 -7.06 12.72 4.25
CA GLY A 49 -8.46 12.56 4.67
C GLY A 49 -9.30 13.83 4.69
N ALA A 50 -8.73 14.94 5.14
CA ALA A 50 -9.51 16.16 5.37
C ALA A 50 -9.92 16.87 4.07
N GLU A 51 -8.99 17.01 3.12
CA GLU A 51 -9.14 17.91 1.97
C GLU A 51 -9.19 17.20 0.62
N ASP A 52 -8.66 15.99 0.51
CA ASP A 52 -8.55 15.26 -0.74
C ASP A 52 -9.89 14.66 -1.18
N LYS A 53 -10.47 15.20 -2.25
CA LYS A 53 -11.75 14.73 -2.82
C LYS A 53 -11.70 13.29 -3.34
N ALA A 54 -10.50 12.73 -3.56
CA ALA A 54 -10.33 11.32 -3.91
C ALA A 54 -10.30 10.40 -2.68
N CYS A 55 -10.12 10.95 -1.48
CA CYS A 55 -10.01 10.17 -0.26
C CYS A 55 -11.37 9.66 0.23
N HIS A 56 -11.43 8.42 0.70
CA HIS A 56 -12.64 7.86 1.34
C HIS A 56 -13.06 8.60 2.61
N ALA A 57 -12.14 9.33 3.24
CA ALA A 57 -12.39 10.11 4.43
C ALA A 57 -12.50 11.63 4.14
N TYR A 58 -12.71 12.02 2.88
CA TYR A 58 -12.89 13.43 2.51
C TYR A 58 -13.84 14.16 3.48
N GLN A 59 -13.46 15.38 3.87
CA GLN A 59 -14.14 16.18 4.90
C GLN A 59 -14.20 15.48 6.28
N ASN A 60 -13.23 14.63 6.58
CA ASN A 60 -13.18 13.82 7.81
C ASN A 60 -14.41 12.92 8.00
N ARG A 61 -15.09 12.55 6.92
CA ARG A 61 -16.27 11.68 6.98
C ARG A 61 -15.90 10.27 7.40
N LYS A 62 -16.30 9.87 8.59
CA LYS A 62 -16.11 8.51 9.11
C LYS A 62 -17.32 7.63 8.80
N THR A 63 -17.06 6.44 8.26
CA THR A 63 -18.05 5.39 7.97
C THR A 63 -17.55 4.05 8.47
N LYS A 64 -18.39 3.03 8.52
CA LYS A 64 -17.94 1.67 8.88
C LYS A 64 -16.84 1.14 7.93
N ARG A 65 -16.90 1.54 6.65
CA ARG A 65 -15.94 1.08 5.63
C ARG A 65 -14.55 1.68 5.83
N ASN A 66 -14.46 2.97 6.12
CA ASN A 66 -13.20 3.68 6.23
C ASN A 66 -12.74 3.91 7.68
N ALA A 67 -13.44 3.33 8.66
CA ALA A 67 -13.09 3.47 10.07
C ALA A 67 -11.62 3.16 10.39
N PRO A 68 -10.95 2.16 9.76
CA PRO A 68 -9.53 1.91 9.99
C PRO A 68 -8.61 3.08 9.65
N MET A 69 -9.00 3.96 8.72
CA MET A 69 -8.21 5.15 8.37
C MET A 69 -8.03 6.13 9.55
N PHE A 70 -8.89 6.05 10.55
CA PHE A 70 -8.85 6.90 11.75
C PHE A 70 -8.05 6.28 12.91
N GLU A 71 -7.46 5.09 12.71
CA GLU A 71 -6.53 4.49 13.66
C GLU A 71 -5.15 5.15 13.58
N ALA A 72 -4.28 4.84 14.55
CA ALA A 72 -2.91 5.33 14.53
C ALA A 72 -2.09 4.73 13.37
N GLY A 73 -1.14 5.47 12.84
CA GLY A 73 -0.25 5.07 11.76
C GLY A 73 0.34 3.67 11.96
N GLY A 74 0.55 2.94 10.86
CA GLY A 74 0.92 1.52 10.86
C GLY A 74 -0.27 0.56 10.95
N CYS A 75 -1.51 1.06 10.92
CA CYS A 75 -2.71 0.25 10.79
C CYS A 75 -2.97 -0.10 9.32
N ALA A 76 -3.31 -1.35 9.02
CA ALA A 76 -3.74 -1.78 7.70
C ALA A 76 -5.19 -1.36 7.42
N TYR A 77 -5.42 -0.74 6.28
CA TYR A 77 -6.76 -0.46 5.76
C TYR A 77 -6.97 -1.24 4.46
N VAL A 78 -7.77 -2.29 4.53
CA VAL A 78 -8.09 -3.15 3.38
C VAL A 78 -9.56 -3.01 3.02
N PHE A 79 -9.84 -2.61 1.78
CA PHE A 79 -11.20 -2.49 1.29
C PHE A 79 -11.41 -3.22 -0.05
N PHE A 80 -12.67 -3.55 -0.32
CA PHE A 80 -13.07 -4.32 -1.49
C PHE A 80 -13.65 -3.40 -2.57
N VAL A 81 -13.21 -3.57 -3.82
CA VAL A 81 -13.66 -2.77 -4.95
C VAL A 81 -14.15 -3.64 -6.10
N TYR A 82 -15.08 -3.12 -6.87
CA TYR A 82 -15.66 -3.75 -8.07
C TYR A 82 -16.20 -5.17 -7.84
N GLY A 83 -16.52 -5.53 -6.60
CA GLY A 83 -17.02 -6.86 -6.26
C GLY A 83 -16.00 -8.00 -6.41
N MET A 84 -14.70 -7.70 -6.64
CA MET A 84 -13.72 -8.74 -6.92
C MET A 84 -12.29 -8.49 -6.40
N TYR A 85 -11.91 -7.27 -6.03
CA TYR A 85 -10.52 -6.96 -5.66
C TYR A 85 -10.42 -6.33 -4.29
N ASN A 86 -9.42 -6.77 -3.52
CA ASN A 86 -8.97 -6.08 -2.32
C ASN A 86 -7.92 -5.02 -2.69
N GLN A 87 -7.93 -3.91 -1.96
CA GLN A 87 -6.89 -2.87 -2.04
C GLN A 87 -6.33 -2.63 -0.65
N PHE A 88 -5.01 -2.67 -0.54
CA PHE A 88 -4.27 -2.54 0.70
C PHE A 88 -3.68 -1.14 0.85
N ASN A 89 -4.03 -0.49 1.95
CA ASN A 89 -3.51 0.81 2.33
C ASN A 89 -2.87 0.73 3.71
N ILE A 90 -1.95 1.64 3.96
CA ILE A 90 -1.27 1.85 5.23
C ILE A 90 -1.72 3.20 5.78
N VAL A 91 -2.26 3.24 6.98
CA VAL A 91 -2.59 4.48 7.69
C VAL A 91 -1.29 5.16 8.14
N VAL A 92 -1.20 6.48 7.93
CA VAL A 92 0.05 7.23 8.14
C VAL A 92 -0.23 8.58 8.82
N SER A 93 -0.76 8.58 10.00
CA SER A 93 -1.03 9.80 10.77
C SER A 93 -1.34 9.45 12.22
N PRO A 94 -1.36 10.41 13.13
CA PRO A 94 -1.87 10.19 14.48
C PRO A 94 -3.32 9.70 14.47
N GLN A 95 -3.72 8.99 15.51
CA GLN A 95 -5.11 8.55 15.69
C GLN A 95 -6.09 9.73 15.56
N GLY A 96 -7.15 9.52 14.78
CA GLY A 96 -8.16 10.52 14.48
C GLY A 96 -7.91 11.32 13.19
N VAL A 97 -6.72 11.22 12.59
CA VAL A 97 -6.38 11.82 11.29
C VAL A 97 -6.38 10.72 10.23
N ALA A 98 -7.19 10.88 9.18
CA ALA A 98 -7.47 9.79 8.24
C ALA A 98 -6.63 9.84 6.97
N ASP A 99 -5.30 9.94 7.09
CA ASP A 99 -4.40 9.87 5.96
C ASP A 99 -3.94 8.45 5.70
N ALA A 100 -3.85 8.06 4.45
CA ALA A 100 -3.46 6.71 4.08
C ALA A 100 -2.64 6.68 2.78
N ILE A 101 -1.83 5.64 2.64
CA ILE A 101 -1.03 5.37 1.45
C ILE A 101 -1.48 4.04 0.84
N LEU A 102 -2.02 4.09 -0.37
CA LEU A 102 -2.36 2.90 -1.16
C LEU A 102 -1.10 2.29 -1.78
N ILE A 103 -0.86 1.02 -1.54
CA ILE A 103 0.20 0.27 -2.22
C ILE A 103 -0.33 -0.25 -3.56
N ARG A 104 0.31 0.16 -4.65
CA ARG A 104 -0.16 -0.13 -6.00
C ARG A 104 0.60 -1.24 -6.70
N SER A 105 1.91 -1.31 -6.49
CA SER A 105 2.75 -2.34 -7.12
C SER A 105 3.91 -2.72 -6.23
N LEU A 106 4.33 -3.98 -6.40
CA LEU A 106 5.50 -4.55 -5.75
C LEU A 106 6.41 -5.20 -6.79
N GLU A 107 7.72 -5.21 -6.54
CA GLU A 107 8.66 -6.13 -7.16
C GLU A 107 8.70 -7.41 -6.31
N PRO A 108 8.31 -8.60 -6.84
CA PRO A 108 8.39 -9.86 -6.11
C PRO A 108 9.82 -10.19 -5.70
N VAL A 109 10.04 -10.55 -4.42
CA VAL A 109 11.37 -10.83 -3.85
C VAL A 109 11.47 -12.26 -3.35
N GLU A 110 10.46 -12.74 -2.59
CA GLU A 110 10.46 -14.10 -2.01
C GLU A 110 9.04 -14.67 -2.02
N GLY A 111 8.92 -16.02 -2.08
CA GLY A 111 7.64 -16.72 -2.17
C GLY A 111 6.96 -16.55 -3.53
N ILE A 112 7.75 -16.44 -4.59
CA ILE A 112 7.23 -16.21 -5.97
C ILE A 112 6.30 -17.35 -6.39
N GLU A 113 6.62 -18.58 -6.04
CA GLU A 113 5.81 -19.77 -6.31
C GLU A 113 4.41 -19.68 -5.67
N PHE A 114 4.32 -19.17 -4.44
CA PHE A 114 3.03 -18.95 -3.77
C PHE A 114 2.24 -17.79 -4.41
N MET A 115 2.94 -16.74 -4.85
CA MET A 115 2.32 -15.67 -5.60
C MET A 115 1.76 -16.17 -6.94
N GLN A 116 2.51 -17.02 -7.65
CA GLN A 116 2.08 -17.64 -8.92
C GLN A 116 0.84 -18.53 -8.71
N GLU A 117 0.86 -19.37 -7.67
CA GLU A 117 -0.26 -20.23 -7.32
C GLU A 117 -1.54 -19.42 -7.04
N ARG A 118 -1.47 -18.42 -6.14
CA ARG A 118 -2.61 -17.56 -5.79
C ARG A 118 -3.14 -16.74 -6.96
N ARG A 119 -2.24 -16.29 -7.85
CA ARG A 119 -2.56 -15.49 -9.03
C ARG A 119 -2.96 -16.32 -10.25
N LYS A 120 -2.71 -17.63 -10.24
CA LYS A 120 -2.80 -18.52 -11.41
C LYS A 120 -2.09 -17.90 -12.62
N CYS A 121 -0.86 -17.43 -12.42
CA CYS A 121 -0.09 -16.65 -13.37
C CYS A 121 1.41 -16.94 -13.24
N GLU A 122 2.04 -17.48 -14.28
CA GLU A 122 3.47 -17.80 -14.29
C GLU A 122 4.36 -16.57 -14.54
N LYS A 123 3.81 -15.56 -15.22
CA LYS A 123 4.59 -14.38 -15.62
C LYS A 123 4.86 -13.45 -14.44
N ILE A 124 6.08 -13.49 -13.91
CA ILE A 124 6.51 -12.73 -12.72
C ILE A 124 6.17 -11.24 -12.83
N ALA A 125 6.37 -10.62 -13.98
CA ALA A 125 6.07 -9.21 -14.21
C ALA A 125 4.57 -8.83 -14.03
N ASN A 126 3.67 -9.82 -14.01
CA ASN A 126 2.23 -9.61 -13.86
C ASN A 126 1.71 -10.00 -12.47
N LEU A 127 2.55 -10.53 -11.58
CA LEU A 127 2.11 -11.06 -10.29
C LEU A 127 1.56 -9.96 -9.37
N THR A 128 2.26 -8.83 -9.30
CA THR A 128 2.06 -7.80 -8.28
C THR A 128 1.94 -6.38 -8.82
N THR A 129 1.86 -6.22 -10.15
CA THR A 129 1.75 -4.93 -10.83
C THR A 129 0.29 -4.49 -10.91
N GLY A 130 -0.21 -3.91 -9.84
CA GLY A 130 -1.56 -3.40 -9.63
C GLY A 130 -2.11 -3.75 -8.24
N PRO A 131 -2.91 -2.86 -7.61
CA PRO A 131 -3.31 -2.97 -6.20
C PRO A 131 -4.10 -4.24 -5.90
N GLY A 132 -5.01 -4.66 -6.76
CA GLY A 132 -5.73 -5.92 -6.61
C GLY A 132 -4.84 -7.14 -6.83
N LYS A 133 -3.89 -7.05 -7.77
CA LYS A 133 -2.96 -8.14 -8.07
C LYS A 133 -2.03 -8.43 -6.90
N LEU A 134 -1.44 -7.38 -6.31
CA LEU A 134 -0.55 -7.57 -5.15
C LEU A 134 -1.29 -8.16 -3.95
N CYS A 135 -2.52 -7.71 -3.67
CA CYS A 135 -3.32 -8.29 -2.60
C CYS A 135 -3.55 -9.78 -2.81
N GLN A 136 -3.95 -10.18 -4.02
CA GLN A 136 -4.15 -11.59 -4.36
C GLN A 136 -2.83 -12.38 -4.25
N ALA A 137 -1.72 -11.85 -4.76
CA ALA A 137 -0.41 -12.51 -4.71
C ALA A 137 0.08 -12.76 -3.28
N LEU A 138 -0.08 -11.77 -2.39
CA LEU A 138 0.34 -11.88 -1.00
C LEU A 138 -0.70 -12.54 -0.08
N GLY A 139 -1.91 -12.84 -0.58
CA GLY A 139 -3.00 -13.40 0.20
C GLY A 139 -3.75 -12.37 1.06
N ILE A 140 -3.53 -11.08 0.80
CA ILE A 140 -4.14 -9.98 1.58
C ILE A 140 -5.62 -9.86 1.24
N ASN A 141 -6.47 -9.89 2.25
CA ASN A 141 -7.91 -9.73 2.12
C ASN A 141 -8.49 -8.89 3.26
N ARG A 142 -9.82 -8.78 3.36
CA ARG A 142 -10.51 -7.97 4.38
C ARG A 142 -10.30 -8.44 5.81
N GLU A 143 -9.86 -9.67 6.03
CA GLU A 143 -9.53 -10.18 7.37
C GLU A 143 -8.26 -9.52 7.93
N ASN A 144 -7.40 -8.96 7.05
CA ASN A 144 -6.23 -8.18 7.42
C ASN A 144 -6.56 -6.70 7.69
N ASN A 145 -7.83 -6.32 7.63
CA ASN A 145 -8.25 -4.96 7.99
C ASN A 145 -8.03 -4.74 9.50
N TYR A 146 -7.52 -3.58 9.90
CA TYR A 146 -7.07 -3.26 11.27
C TYR A 146 -5.80 -3.99 11.74
N GLU A 147 -5.10 -4.77 10.91
CA GLU A 147 -3.83 -5.39 11.29
C GLU A 147 -2.81 -4.33 11.69
N ASP A 148 -2.15 -4.49 12.85
CA ASP A 148 -1.04 -3.62 13.25
C ASP A 148 0.25 -4.09 12.58
N LEU A 149 0.67 -3.36 11.54
CA LEU A 149 1.84 -3.68 10.73
C LEU A 149 3.19 -3.58 11.48
N CYS A 150 3.18 -3.03 12.70
CA CYS A 150 4.37 -2.96 13.54
C CYS A 150 4.58 -4.23 14.38
N SER A 151 3.50 -4.95 14.73
CA SER A 151 3.54 -6.09 15.65
C SER A 151 3.01 -7.41 15.06
N SER A 152 2.25 -7.37 13.95
CA SER A 152 1.66 -8.55 13.34
C SER A 152 2.71 -9.54 12.80
N ASP A 153 2.41 -10.83 12.94
CA ASP A 153 3.18 -11.91 12.31
C ASP A 153 2.57 -12.39 10.98
N LYS A 154 1.42 -11.82 10.57
CA LYS A 154 0.76 -12.13 9.31
C LYS A 154 1.11 -11.13 8.21
N LEU A 155 1.22 -9.85 8.56
CA LEU A 155 1.46 -8.77 7.62
C LEU A 155 2.28 -7.67 8.29
N TRP A 156 3.44 -7.34 7.73
CA TRP A 156 4.33 -6.32 8.29
C TRP A 156 5.21 -5.67 7.23
N LEU A 157 5.88 -4.59 7.61
CA LEU A 157 6.79 -3.85 6.75
C LEU A 157 8.21 -3.86 7.32
N CYS A 158 9.18 -4.00 6.41
CA CYS A 158 10.60 -3.88 6.73
C CYS A 158 11.24 -2.72 5.99
N GLN A 159 12.28 -2.16 6.61
CA GLN A 159 13.01 -1.03 6.04
C GLN A 159 13.57 -1.35 4.65
N ARG A 160 13.61 -0.33 3.79
CA ARG A 160 14.25 -0.38 2.48
C ARG A 160 15.76 -0.56 2.61
N ASP A 161 16.37 -1.16 1.60
CA ASP A 161 17.82 -1.38 1.51
C ASP A 161 18.60 -0.12 1.16
N LYS A 162 17.99 0.82 0.43
CA LYS A 162 18.58 2.10 0.00
C LYS A 162 17.51 3.14 -0.32
N CYS A 163 17.92 4.37 -0.57
CA CYS A 163 17.07 5.38 -1.16
C CYS A 163 16.93 5.13 -2.67
N TYR A 164 15.73 5.38 -3.20
CA TYR A 164 15.41 5.23 -4.61
C TYR A 164 15.06 6.59 -5.21
N GLU A 165 15.55 6.86 -6.44
CA GLU A 165 15.00 7.93 -7.26
C GLU A 165 13.57 7.56 -7.67
N TYR A 166 12.67 8.56 -7.67
CA TYR A 166 11.27 8.35 -8.01
C TYR A 166 10.74 9.44 -8.96
N GLU A 167 9.62 9.14 -9.58
CA GLU A 167 8.80 10.08 -10.33
C GLU A 167 7.48 10.30 -9.60
N ALA A 168 7.02 11.55 -9.58
CA ALA A 168 5.71 11.93 -9.09
C ALA A 168 4.74 12.03 -10.28
N LEU A 169 3.62 11.33 -10.22
CA LEU A 169 2.65 11.18 -11.30
C LEU A 169 1.23 11.44 -10.79
N LYS A 170 0.27 11.61 -11.71
CA LYS A 170 -1.15 11.64 -11.35
C LYS A 170 -1.60 10.27 -10.84
N ARG A 171 -2.52 10.27 -9.86
CA ARG A 171 -3.16 9.06 -9.34
C ARG A 171 -4.09 8.44 -10.38
N VAL A 172 -4.43 7.18 -10.21
CA VAL A 172 -5.19 6.38 -11.19
C VAL A 172 -6.61 6.11 -10.70
N GLY A 173 -7.60 6.32 -11.58
CA GLY A 173 -9.00 5.97 -11.32
C GLY A 173 -9.71 6.93 -10.36
N ILE A 174 -9.30 8.19 -10.34
CA ILE A 174 -9.87 9.24 -9.50
C ILE A 174 -10.38 10.44 -10.32
N GLU A 175 -10.84 10.21 -11.53
CA GLU A 175 -11.32 11.25 -12.47
C GLU A 175 -12.45 12.10 -11.87
N TYR A 176 -13.18 11.57 -10.90
CA TYR A 176 -14.26 12.25 -10.15
C TYR A 176 -13.78 13.28 -9.13
N ALA A 177 -12.48 13.31 -8.82
CA ALA A 177 -11.94 14.07 -7.68
C ALA A 177 -11.62 15.55 -8.03
N GLU A 178 -12.28 16.10 -9.04
CA GLU A 178 -12.13 17.50 -9.48
C GLU A 178 -10.65 17.90 -9.63
N GLU A 179 -10.18 18.97 -8.96
CA GLU A 179 -8.78 19.45 -9.01
C GLU A 179 -7.78 18.43 -8.46
N TYR A 180 -8.19 17.55 -7.54
CA TYR A 180 -7.33 16.52 -6.95
C TYR A 180 -6.94 15.40 -7.91
N LYS A 181 -7.59 15.25 -9.06
CA LYS A 181 -7.19 14.29 -10.11
C LYS A 181 -5.87 14.68 -10.79
N ASP A 182 -5.52 15.96 -10.74
CA ASP A 182 -4.36 16.52 -11.43
C ASP A 182 -3.12 16.62 -10.54
N VAL A 183 -3.26 16.46 -9.22
CA VAL A 183 -2.12 16.50 -8.29
C VAL A 183 -1.24 15.26 -8.43
N LEU A 184 0.09 15.46 -8.31
CA LEU A 184 1.10 14.44 -8.54
C LEU A 184 1.38 13.65 -7.24
N TRP A 185 0.38 12.95 -6.71
CA TRP A 185 0.44 12.20 -5.45
C TRP A 185 0.57 10.69 -5.63
N ARG A 186 1.00 10.25 -6.82
CA ARG A 186 1.43 8.88 -7.09
C ARG A 186 2.93 8.85 -7.31
N PHE A 187 3.64 8.03 -6.55
CA PHE A 187 5.10 7.93 -6.59
C PHE A 187 5.50 6.55 -7.08
N VAL A 188 6.43 6.53 -8.04
CA VAL A 188 6.95 5.29 -8.66
C VAL A 188 8.48 5.31 -8.63
N ILE A 189 9.10 4.16 -8.35
CA ILE A 189 10.56 4.02 -8.47
C ILE A 189 10.93 4.20 -9.94
N LYS A 190 11.83 5.14 -10.22
CA LYS A 190 12.27 5.47 -11.58
C LYS A 190 12.92 4.26 -12.27
N ASN A 191 12.55 4.05 -13.52
CA ASN A 191 13.05 2.94 -14.34
C ASN A 191 12.77 1.51 -13.79
N ASN A 192 11.83 1.35 -12.87
CA ASN A 192 11.41 0.03 -12.40
C ASN A 192 10.37 -0.60 -13.33
N LYS A 193 10.55 -1.88 -13.67
CA LYS A 193 9.64 -2.62 -14.57
C LYS A 193 8.35 -3.11 -13.88
N PHE A 194 8.31 -3.11 -12.54
CA PHE A 194 7.17 -3.54 -11.76
C PHE A 194 6.31 -2.33 -11.36
N ILE A 195 5.81 -1.61 -12.32
CA ILE A 195 4.89 -0.49 -12.15
C ILE A 195 3.55 -0.87 -12.77
N SER A 196 2.42 -0.49 -12.15
CA SER A 196 1.10 -0.77 -12.69
C SER A 196 0.89 -0.02 -14.01
N LYS A 197 0.26 -0.68 -14.98
CA LYS A 197 -0.13 0.02 -16.20
C LYS A 197 -1.20 1.08 -15.87
N LYS A 198 -1.13 2.18 -16.59
CA LYS A 198 -2.17 3.22 -16.60
C LYS A 198 -3.48 2.66 -17.10
#